data_f42ef984afe3807c78b4e6910e76650c
#
_entry.id   f42ef984afe3807c78b4e6910e76650c
#
_cell.length_a   1.000
_cell.length_b   1.000
_cell.length_c   1.000
_cell.angle_alpha   90.00
_cell.angle_beta   90.00
_cell.angle_gamma   90.00
#
_symmetry.space_group_name_H-M   'P 1'
#
loop_
_entity.id
_entity.type
_entity.pdbx_description
1 polymer ?
#
loop_
_entity_poly.entity_id
_entity_poly.type
_entity_poly.pdbx_seq_one_letter_code
_entity_poly.pdbx_strand_id
1 'polypeptide(L)'
;MKDLNQKNRVLPCLVFCGLCLIPFSLSAKTIMIVGDSISAGYGMQPQQGWVHLLQKRLDQHYPKQHKVVNASVSGETTSGALARLPKLLQTHRPDIVVIELGGNDGLRGQPPQMIQKNLAALVQQSQKAKANVVVFGMKMPPNYGQAYSKAFENNYKVVSQQYKVKLLPFFMQGVAGNKSLMQQDQIHPNTKAQTILLNNAYPYIKGAL
;
A
#
# COMPACT_ATOMS: atom_id res chain seq x y z
N MET A 1 -52.83 45.87 -58.88
CA MET A 1 -53.37 45.09 -57.76
C MET A 1 -52.19 44.45 -57.10
N LYS A 2 -52.06 44.50 -55.79
CA LYS A 2 -50.78 44.44 -55.01
C LYS A 2 -50.45 43.02 -54.66
N ASP A 3 -49.26 42.60 -55.07
CA ASP A 3 -48.60 41.37 -54.60
C ASP A 3 -47.95 41.62 -53.22
N LEU A 4 -48.32 40.81 -52.24
CA LEU A 4 -47.71 40.76 -50.92
C LEU A 4 -46.82 39.50 -50.81
N ASN A 5 -45.54 39.72 -51.01
CA ASN A 5 -44.50 38.70 -50.90
C ASN A 5 -44.03 38.60 -49.45
N GLN A 6 -44.54 37.63 -48.70
CA GLN A 6 -44.16 37.39 -47.32
C GLN A 6 -42.95 36.45 -47.31
N LYS A 7 -41.73 36.97 -47.07
CA LYS A 7 -40.50 36.21 -46.86
C LYS A 7 -40.48 35.63 -45.44
N ASN A 8 -40.71 34.33 -45.32
CA ASN A 8 -40.47 33.58 -44.08
C ASN A 8 -38.97 33.56 -43.78
N ARG A 9 -38.55 34.31 -42.78
CA ARG A 9 -37.22 34.21 -42.18
C ARG A 9 -37.22 33.07 -41.16
N VAL A 10 -36.63 31.96 -41.52
CA VAL A 10 -36.32 30.84 -40.61
C VAL A 10 -35.08 31.25 -39.84
N LEU A 11 -35.25 31.46 -38.53
CA LEU A 11 -34.14 31.75 -37.59
C LEU A 11 -33.50 30.41 -37.20
N PRO A 12 -32.17 30.19 -37.41
CA PRO A 12 -31.52 28.97 -36.99
C PRO A 12 -31.41 28.94 -35.44
N CYS A 13 -32.07 27.97 -34.82
CA CYS A 13 -31.93 27.68 -33.40
C CYS A 13 -30.55 27.07 -33.14
N LEU A 14 -29.60 27.87 -32.66
CA LEU A 14 -28.29 27.41 -32.18
C LEU A 14 -28.50 26.62 -30.88
N VAL A 15 -28.52 25.29 -31.02
CA VAL A 15 -28.44 24.38 -29.86
C VAL A 15 -27.04 24.45 -29.28
N PHE A 16 -26.88 25.20 -28.21
CA PHE A 16 -25.65 25.26 -27.42
C PHE A 16 -25.56 23.97 -26.59
N CYS A 17 -24.89 22.95 -27.13
CA CYS A 17 -24.59 21.71 -26.40
C CYS A 17 -23.52 22.04 -25.35
N GLY A 18 -23.96 22.45 -24.15
CA GLY A 18 -23.09 22.68 -23.01
C GLY A 18 -22.43 21.39 -22.59
N LEU A 19 -21.14 21.24 -22.92
CA LEU A 19 -20.29 20.13 -22.42
C LEU A 19 -20.14 20.31 -20.90
N CYS A 20 -21.00 19.64 -20.11
CA CYS A 20 -20.82 19.54 -18.66
C CYS A 20 -19.52 18.79 -18.37
N LEU A 21 -18.44 19.52 -18.15
CA LEU A 21 -17.23 18.99 -17.53
C LEU A 21 -17.58 18.59 -16.11
N ILE A 22 -17.91 17.30 -15.92
CA ILE A 22 -18.07 16.73 -14.58
C ILE A 22 -16.65 16.74 -13.97
N PRO A 23 -16.42 17.54 -12.89
CA PRO A 23 -15.11 17.50 -12.25
C PRO A 23 -14.92 16.09 -11.71
N PHE A 24 -13.89 15.39 -12.19
CA PHE A 24 -13.41 14.14 -11.58
C PHE A 24 -12.93 14.51 -10.17
N SER A 25 -13.83 14.43 -9.20
CA SER A 25 -13.49 14.60 -7.79
C SER A 25 -12.66 13.38 -7.40
N LEU A 26 -11.35 13.52 -7.36
CA LEU A 26 -10.46 12.48 -6.82
C LEU A 26 -10.85 12.32 -5.35
N SER A 27 -11.55 11.23 -5.04
CA SER A 27 -12.04 10.95 -3.68
C SER A 27 -10.85 10.80 -2.72
N ALA A 28 -10.94 11.46 -1.57
CA ALA A 28 -9.97 11.30 -0.49
C ALA A 28 -9.86 9.82 -0.08
N LYS A 29 -8.62 9.33 0.06
CA LYS A 29 -8.35 7.93 0.41
C LYS A 29 -7.62 7.83 1.74
N THR A 30 -8.01 6.86 2.57
CA THR A 30 -7.27 6.46 3.75
C THR A 30 -6.42 5.23 3.43
N ILE A 31 -5.10 5.37 3.57
CA ILE A 31 -4.11 4.30 3.36
C ILE A 31 -3.65 3.83 4.73
N MET A 32 -3.92 2.58 5.09
CA MET A 32 -3.48 2.00 6.36
C MET A 32 -2.31 1.04 6.12
N ILE A 33 -1.21 1.26 6.82
CA ILE A 33 -0.05 0.38 6.82
C ILE A 33 -0.17 -0.56 8.01
N VAL A 34 -0.26 -1.85 7.74
CA VAL A 34 -0.23 -2.93 8.73
C VAL A 34 1.10 -3.64 8.55
N GLY A 35 2.07 -3.27 9.36
CA GLY A 35 3.45 -3.70 9.25
C GLY A 35 4.09 -4.02 10.59
N ASP A 36 5.37 -4.31 10.53
CA ASP A 36 6.19 -4.61 11.70
C ASP A 36 7.14 -3.45 12.07
N SER A 37 8.30 -3.76 12.64
CA SER A 37 9.31 -2.79 13.08
C SER A 37 9.84 -1.91 11.94
N ILE A 38 9.88 -2.40 10.70
CA ILE A 38 10.39 -1.64 9.56
C ILE A 38 9.44 -0.48 9.26
N SER A 39 8.15 -0.72 9.23
CA SER A 39 7.13 0.31 8.99
C SER A 39 6.82 1.13 10.25
N ALA A 40 7.01 0.57 11.45
CA ALA A 40 6.91 1.32 12.70
C ALA A 40 8.05 2.34 12.88
N GLY A 41 9.16 2.17 12.16
CA GLY A 41 10.33 3.06 12.26
C GLY A 41 11.18 2.77 13.51
N TYR A 42 11.35 1.48 13.85
CA TYR A 42 12.14 1.07 15.01
C TYR A 42 13.54 1.72 15.04
N GLY A 43 13.94 2.23 16.22
CA GLY A 43 15.23 2.87 16.41
C GLY A 43 15.38 4.27 15.81
N MET A 44 14.29 4.87 15.33
CA MET A 44 14.29 6.20 14.70
C MET A 44 13.18 7.08 15.27
N GLN A 45 13.29 8.38 15.01
CA GLN A 45 12.18 9.29 15.27
C GLN A 45 11.04 9.01 14.25
N PRO A 46 9.77 9.09 14.65
CA PRO A 46 8.63 8.78 13.76
C PRO A 46 8.64 9.54 12.43
N GLN A 47 9.13 10.79 12.45
CA GLN A 47 9.20 11.67 11.27
C GLN A 47 10.23 11.23 10.23
N GLN A 48 11.17 10.37 10.62
CA GLN A 48 12.23 9.86 9.75
C GLN A 48 11.80 8.61 8.97
N GLY A 49 10.75 7.88 9.44
CA GLY A 49 10.28 6.63 8.84
C GLY A 49 9.62 6.83 7.48
N TRP A 50 9.72 5.82 6.62
CA TRP A 50 9.18 5.83 5.27
C TRP A 50 7.66 6.09 5.22
N VAL A 51 6.92 5.68 6.23
CA VAL A 51 5.45 5.91 6.30
C VAL A 51 5.14 7.40 6.46
N HIS A 52 5.91 8.12 7.28
CA HIS A 52 5.78 9.58 7.38
C HIS A 52 6.21 10.28 6.08
N LEU A 53 7.28 9.81 5.46
CA LEU A 53 7.72 10.32 4.16
C LEU A 53 6.68 10.04 3.06
N LEU A 54 5.93 8.93 3.15
CA LEU A 54 4.81 8.64 2.25
C LEU A 54 3.72 9.70 2.37
N GLN A 55 3.30 10.06 3.60
CA GLN A 55 2.32 11.13 3.80
C GLN A 55 2.80 12.43 3.17
N LYS A 56 4.04 12.84 3.44
CA LYS A 56 4.62 14.05 2.83
C LYS A 56 4.59 14.02 1.30
N ARG A 57 4.96 12.89 0.70
CA ARG A 57 4.94 12.73 -0.77
C ARG A 57 3.53 12.80 -1.34
N LEU A 58 2.56 12.21 -0.66
CA LEU A 58 1.17 12.30 -1.06
C LEU A 58 0.65 13.74 -0.96
N ASP A 59 0.98 14.46 0.11
CA ASP A 59 0.58 15.86 0.29
C ASP A 59 1.17 16.80 -0.79
N GLN A 60 2.36 16.48 -1.29
CA GLN A 60 2.98 17.21 -2.40
C GLN A 60 2.27 16.98 -3.74
N HIS A 61 1.82 15.75 -4.01
CA HIS A 61 1.19 15.39 -5.29
C HIS A 61 -0.34 15.55 -5.27
N TYR A 62 -0.94 15.41 -4.10
CA TYR A 62 -2.38 15.42 -3.85
C TYR A 62 -2.68 16.21 -2.57
N PRO A 63 -2.58 17.55 -2.58
CA PRO A 63 -2.66 18.35 -1.37
C PRO A 63 -3.91 18.06 -0.54
N LYS A 64 -3.72 17.60 0.71
CA LYS A 64 -4.78 17.30 1.71
C LYS A 64 -5.83 16.28 1.27
N GLN A 65 -5.57 15.47 0.22
CA GLN A 65 -6.55 14.50 -0.28
C GLN A 65 -6.43 13.14 0.40
N HIS A 66 -5.21 12.67 0.72
CA HIS A 66 -5.00 11.32 1.22
C HIS A 66 -4.45 11.32 2.64
N LYS A 67 -4.90 10.37 3.43
CA LYS A 67 -4.46 10.18 4.81
C LYS A 67 -3.72 8.84 4.94
N VAL A 68 -2.53 8.85 5.52
CA VAL A 68 -1.78 7.64 5.87
C VAL A 68 -1.95 7.35 7.36
N VAL A 69 -2.36 6.13 7.68
CA VAL A 69 -2.47 5.61 9.04
C VAL A 69 -1.40 4.54 9.22
N ASN A 70 -0.43 4.79 10.09
CA ASN A 70 0.55 3.78 10.47
C ASN A 70 0.02 2.94 11.62
N ALA A 71 -0.43 1.72 11.34
CA ALA A 71 -0.90 0.75 12.32
C ALA A 71 0.14 -0.35 12.59
N SER A 72 1.41 -0.11 12.22
CA SER A 72 2.51 -1.06 12.37
C SER A 72 2.98 -1.13 13.82
N VAL A 73 3.42 -2.33 14.24
CA VAL A 73 3.92 -2.59 15.60
C VAL A 73 5.24 -3.35 15.52
N SER A 74 6.26 -2.89 16.25
CA SER A 74 7.56 -3.58 16.29
C SER A 74 7.42 -5.00 16.83
N GLY A 75 8.07 -5.96 16.14
CA GLY A 75 7.99 -7.39 16.50
C GLY A 75 6.72 -8.09 16.05
N GLU A 76 5.84 -7.42 15.31
CA GLU A 76 4.56 -7.95 14.85
C GLU A 76 4.73 -9.18 13.96
N THR A 77 3.87 -10.16 14.16
CA THR A 77 3.76 -11.35 13.33
C THR A 77 2.48 -11.33 12.51
N THR A 78 2.40 -12.20 11.51
CA THR A 78 1.17 -12.35 10.74
C THR A 78 -0.03 -12.75 11.60
N SER A 79 0.17 -13.57 12.64
CA SER A 79 -0.91 -13.96 13.57
C SER A 79 -1.31 -12.83 14.52
N GLY A 80 -0.34 -12.04 15.02
CA GLY A 80 -0.61 -10.88 15.87
C GLY A 80 -1.40 -9.81 15.11
N ALA A 81 -1.00 -9.51 13.90
CA ALA A 81 -1.71 -8.59 13.03
C ALA A 81 -3.14 -9.06 12.73
N LEU A 82 -3.35 -10.36 12.49
CA LEU A 82 -4.68 -10.96 12.29
C LEU A 82 -5.62 -10.71 13.48
N ALA A 83 -5.12 -10.80 14.69
CA ALA A 83 -5.92 -10.57 15.91
C ALA A 83 -6.36 -9.09 16.01
N ARG A 84 -5.54 -8.14 15.55
CA ARG A 84 -5.82 -6.70 15.62
C ARG A 84 -6.61 -6.16 14.42
N LEU A 85 -6.47 -6.80 13.26
CA LEU A 85 -6.99 -6.29 11.99
C LEU A 85 -8.47 -5.93 12.00
N PRO A 86 -9.39 -6.74 12.57
CA PRO A 86 -10.82 -6.40 12.59
C PRO A 86 -11.11 -5.04 13.24
N LYS A 87 -10.46 -4.76 14.38
CA LYS A 87 -10.62 -3.49 15.08
C LYS A 87 -10.01 -2.33 14.28
N LEU A 88 -8.86 -2.54 13.66
CA LEU A 88 -8.21 -1.53 12.81
C LEU A 88 -9.08 -1.16 11.61
N LEU A 89 -9.66 -2.15 10.91
CA LEU A 89 -10.55 -1.94 9.77
C LEU A 89 -11.82 -1.19 10.20
N GLN A 90 -12.41 -1.55 11.33
CA GLN A 90 -13.59 -0.87 11.88
C GLN A 90 -13.28 0.60 12.23
N THR A 91 -12.13 0.85 12.87
CA THR A 91 -11.75 2.17 13.39
C THR A 91 -11.35 3.12 12.26
N HIS A 92 -10.55 2.65 11.31
CA HIS A 92 -9.94 3.50 10.30
C HIS A 92 -10.66 3.49 8.95
N ARG A 93 -11.48 2.47 8.68
CA ARG A 93 -12.21 2.26 7.41
C ARG A 93 -11.35 2.58 6.20
N PRO A 94 -10.18 1.93 6.06
CA PRO A 94 -9.23 2.28 5.03
C PRO A 94 -9.74 1.92 3.63
N ASP A 95 -9.43 2.75 2.64
CA ASP A 95 -9.61 2.46 1.23
C ASP A 95 -8.52 1.54 0.70
N ILE A 96 -7.33 1.64 1.30
CA ILE A 96 -6.16 0.85 0.94
C ILE A 96 -5.53 0.29 2.21
N VAL A 97 -5.25 -1.01 2.20
CA VAL A 97 -4.45 -1.69 3.24
C VAL A 97 -3.15 -2.17 2.62
N VAL A 98 -2.03 -1.73 3.18
CA VAL A 98 -0.70 -2.24 2.86
C VAL A 98 -0.32 -3.25 3.93
N ILE A 99 -0.02 -4.49 3.53
CA ILE A 99 0.42 -5.56 4.42
C ILE A 99 1.93 -5.75 4.24
N GLU A 100 2.71 -5.34 5.25
CA GLU A 100 4.17 -5.44 5.30
C GLU A 100 4.54 -6.30 6.53
N LEU A 101 4.39 -7.62 6.40
CA LEU A 101 4.47 -8.59 7.50
C LEU A 101 5.11 -9.91 7.04
N GLY A 102 5.46 -10.73 8.01
CA GLY A 102 6.01 -12.07 7.82
C GLY A 102 7.50 -12.15 8.13
N GLY A 103 8.22 -11.03 8.16
CA GLY A 103 9.63 -11.00 8.53
C GLY A 103 9.88 -11.63 9.90
N ASN A 104 9.12 -11.22 10.92
CA ASN A 104 9.23 -11.78 12.27
C ASN A 104 8.83 -13.25 12.36
N ASP A 105 7.82 -13.67 11.60
CA ASP A 105 7.44 -15.09 11.50
C ASP A 105 8.60 -15.91 10.95
N GLY A 106 9.20 -15.44 9.84
CA GLY A 106 10.33 -16.10 9.21
C GLY A 106 11.57 -16.15 10.10
N LEU A 107 11.93 -15.04 10.75
CA LEU A 107 13.05 -14.97 11.68
C LEU A 107 12.89 -15.91 12.89
N ARG A 108 11.65 -16.22 13.28
CA ARG A 108 11.32 -17.20 14.33
C ARG A 108 11.16 -18.63 13.83
N GLY A 109 11.44 -18.89 12.53
CA GLY A 109 11.35 -20.21 11.94
C GLY A 109 9.93 -20.77 11.83
N GLN A 110 8.91 -19.91 11.77
CA GLN A 110 7.52 -20.34 11.59
C GLN A 110 7.35 -21.11 10.28
N PRO A 111 6.53 -22.17 10.24
CA PRO A 111 6.26 -22.90 9.01
C PRO A 111 5.74 -21.97 7.91
N PRO A 112 6.34 -22.01 6.68
CA PRO A 112 5.90 -21.14 5.59
C PRO A 112 4.41 -21.24 5.27
N GLN A 113 3.81 -22.44 5.40
CA GLN A 113 2.38 -22.67 5.19
C GLN A 113 1.50 -21.92 6.18
N MET A 114 1.95 -21.77 7.43
CA MET A 114 1.23 -20.98 8.43
C MET A 114 1.29 -19.48 8.10
N ILE A 115 2.46 -19.00 7.70
CA ILE A 115 2.65 -17.61 7.25
C ILE A 115 1.74 -17.33 6.06
N GLN A 116 1.72 -18.21 5.06
CA GLN A 116 0.85 -18.10 3.89
C GLN A 116 -0.63 -18.02 4.28
N LYS A 117 -1.09 -18.92 5.15
CA LYS A 117 -2.47 -18.93 5.65
C LYS A 117 -2.85 -17.61 6.31
N ASN A 118 -1.97 -17.08 7.15
CA ASN A 118 -2.21 -15.82 7.86
C ASN A 118 -2.21 -14.63 6.90
N LEU A 119 -1.25 -14.54 5.96
CA LEU A 119 -1.24 -13.51 4.92
C LEU A 119 -2.51 -13.54 4.07
N ALA A 120 -2.95 -14.74 3.68
CA ALA A 120 -4.21 -14.92 2.94
C ALA A 120 -5.42 -14.40 3.74
N ALA A 121 -5.49 -14.70 5.04
CA ALA A 121 -6.57 -14.24 5.90
C ALA A 121 -6.55 -12.71 6.09
N LEU A 122 -5.35 -12.09 6.24
CA LEU A 122 -5.20 -10.64 6.30
C LEU A 122 -5.73 -9.96 5.02
N VAL A 123 -5.35 -10.49 3.86
CA VAL A 123 -5.84 -10.00 2.55
C VAL A 123 -7.35 -10.14 2.45
N GLN A 124 -7.88 -11.34 2.75
CA GLN A 124 -9.31 -11.62 2.66
C GLN A 124 -10.15 -10.71 3.57
N GLN A 125 -9.72 -10.51 4.82
CA GLN A 125 -10.43 -9.62 5.76
C GLN A 125 -10.42 -8.17 5.27
N SER A 126 -9.29 -7.70 4.74
CA SER A 126 -9.17 -6.34 4.18
C SER A 126 -10.09 -6.16 2.97
N GLN A 127 -10.14 -7.15 2.05
CA GLN A 127 -11.03 -7.11 0.90
C GLN A 127 -12.52 -7.19 1.30
N LYS A 128 -12.88 -7.97 2.33
CA LYS A 128 -14.25 -7.99 2.88
C LYS A 128 -14.66 -6.62 3.43
N ALA A 129 -13.70 -5.86 3.96
CA ALA A 129 -13.92 -4.46 4.37
C ALA A 129 -13.90 -3.46 3.20
N LYS A 130 -13.89 -3.94 1.94
CA LYS A 130 -13.87 -3.16 0.70
C LYS A 130 -12.57 -2.34 0.49
N ALA A 131 -11.49 -2.68 1.17
CA ALA A 131 -10.19 -2.07 0.94
C ALA A 131 -9.47 -2.71 -0.25
N ASN A 132 -8.80 -1.90 -1.06
CA ASN A 132 -7.77 -2.37 -1.98
C ASN A 132 -6.57 -2.84 -1.16
N VAL A 133 -5.95 -3.95 -1.56
CA VAL A 133 -4.82 -4.50 -0.81
C VAL A 133 -3.55 -4.46 -1.63
N VAL A 134 -2.45 -4.05 -0.98
CA VAL A 134 -1.09 -4.15 -1.50
C VAL A 134 -0.27 -4.98 -0.52
N VAL A 135 0.38 -6.02 -1.01
CA VAL A 135 1.24 -6.89 -0.20
C VAL A 135 2.70 -6.57 -0.49
N PHE A 136 3.49 -6.39 0.55
CA PHE A 136 4.94 -6.22 0.46
C PHE A 136 5.65 -7.53 0.78
N GLY A 137 6.35 -8.06 -0.22
CA GLY A 137 7.16 -9.26 -0.07
C GLY A 137 8.44 -9.01 0.73
N MET A 138 8.80 -10.01 1.52
CA MET A 138 10.03 -10.04 2.30
C MET A 138 10.89 -11.22 1.87
N LYS A 139 12.19 -11.17 2.19
CA LYS A 139 13.14 -12.26 1.97
C LYS A 139 13.83 -12.64 3.26
N MET A 140 14.16 -13.91 3.40
CA MET A 140 14.94 -14.39 4.53
C MET A 140 16.43 -14.21 4.30
N PRO A 141 17.22 -13.95 5.36
CA PRO A 141 18.66 -14.01 5.29
C PRO A 141 19.17 -15.37 4.81
N PRO A 142 20.32 -15.44 4.12
CA PRO A 142 20.82 -16.69 3.50
C PRO A 142 21.03 -17.85 4.48
N ASN A 143 21.31 -17.55 5.75
CA ASN A 143 21.55 -18.54 6.80
C ASN A 143 20.31 -19.35 7.22
N TYR A 144 19.11 -19.02 6.73
CA TYR A 144 17.89 -19.81 6.98
C TYR A 144 17.74 -21.02 6.05
N GLY A 145 18.67 -21.21 5.12
CA GLY A 145 18.65 -22.29 4.16
C GLY A 145 17.74 -22.06 2.95
N GLN A 146 18.18 -22.60 1.80
CA GLN A 146 17.53 -22.29 0.51
C GLN A 146 16.08 -22.78 0.43
N ALA A 147 15.79 -23.97 0.96
CA ALA A 147 14.44 -24.54 0.90
C ALA A 147 13.42 -23.68 1.66
N TYR A 148 13.77 -23.29 2.89
CA TYR A 148 12.93 -22.45 3.71
C TYR A 148 12.74 -21.06 3.08
N SER A 149 13.84 -20.42 2.66
CA SER A 149 13.80 -19.07 2.07
C SER A 149 12.94 -19.03 0.80
N LYS A 150 13.08 -20.04 -0.09
CA LYS A 150 12.23 -20.15 -1.28
C LYS A 150 10.75 -20.33 -0.94
N ALA A 151 10.44 -21.20 0.03
CA ALA A 151 9.06 -21.43 0.46
C ALA A 151 8.47 -20.16 1.10
N PHE A 152 9.23 -19.47 1.95
CA PHE A 152 8.86 -18.21 2.57
C PHE A 152 8.56 -17.13 1.53
N GLU A 153 9.46 -16.88 0.60
CA GLU A 153 9.30 -15.85 -0.45
C GLU A 153 8.11 -16.16 -1.37
N ASN A 154 7.89 -17.44 -1.68
CA ASN A 154 6.78 -17.86 -2.55
C ASN A 154 5.41 -17.58 -1.95
N ASN A 155 5.27 -17.49 -0.63
CA ASN A 155 4.01 -17.20 0.04
C ASN A 155 3.36 -15.90 -0.47
N TYR A 156 4.15 -14.86 -0.61
CA TYR A 156 3.66 -13.56 -1.07
C TYR A 156 3.14 -13.63 -2.51
N LYS A 157 3.84 -14.35 -3.37
CA LYS A 157 3.43 -14.57 -4.76
C LYS A 157 2.12 -15.36 -4.84
N VAL A 158 2.05 -16.49 -4.12
CA VAL A 158 0.85 -17.35 -4.09
C VAL A 158 -0.38 -16.57 -3.60
N VAL A 159 -0.25 -15.89 -2.46
CA VAL A 159 -1.34 -15.10 -1.87
C VAL A 159 -1.76 -13.97 -2.81
N SER A 160 -0.81 -13.23 -3.38
CA SER A 160 -1.13 -12.13 -4.28
C SER A 160 -1.83 -12.57 -5.55
N GLN A 161 -1.44 -13.70 -6.12
CA GLN A 161 -2.09 -14.29 -7.29
C GLN A 161 -3.49 -14.81 -6.96
N GLN A 162 -3.63 -15.54 -5.85
CA GLN A 162 -4.90 -16.12 -5.42
C GLN A 162 -5.98 -15.06 -5.18
N TYR A 163 -5.62 -13.94 -4.55
CA TYR A 163 -6.56 -12.87 -4.20
C TYR A 163 -6.52 -11.68 -5.18
N LYS A 164 -5.73 -11.78 -6.25
CA LYS A 164 -5.60 -10.74 -7.29
C LYS A 164 -5.24 -9.38 -6.71
N VAL A 165 -4.31 -9.35 -5.76
CA VAL A 165 -3.81 -8.13 -5.12
C VAL A 165 -2.42 -7.75 -5.63
N LYS A 166 -2.06 -6.47 -5.53
CA LYS A 166 -0.73 -6.00 -5.94
C LYS A 166 0.34 -6.54 -5.00
N LEU A 167 1.45 -6.98 -5.59
CA LEU A 167 2.64 -7.44 -4.87
C LEU A 167 3.83 -6.54 -5.20
N LEU A 168 4.42 -5.93 -4.17
CA LEU A 168 5.79 -5.45 -4.23
C LEU A 168 6.70 -6.67 -3.92
N PRO A 169 7.48 -7.19 -4.87
CA PRO A 169 8.16 -8.49 -4.69
C PRO A 169 9.16 -8.52 -3.55
N PHE A 170 9.89 -7.42 -3.32
CA PHE A 170 10.82 -7.30 -2.21
C PHE A 170 10.89 -5.85 -1.72
N PHE A 171 10.31 -5.59 -0.54
CA PHE A 171 10.23 -4.23 0.01
C PHE A 171 11.59 -3.61 0.31
N MET A 172 12.54 -4.42 0.81
CA MET A 172 13.88 -3.95 1.17
C MET A 172 14.89 -4.01 0.02
N GLN A 173 14.43 -4.00 -1.23
CA GLN A 173 15.32 -4.00 -2.41
C GLN A 173 16.27 -2.80 -2.36
N GLY A 174 17.59 -3.05 -2.53
CA GLY A 174 18.64 -2.03 -2.46
C GLY A 174 19.00 -1.57 -1.04
N VAL A 175 18.33 -2.11 -0.01
CA VAL A 175 18.59 -1.79 1.41
C VAL A 175 19.17 -2.99 2.15
N ALA A 176 18.48 -4.14 2.09
CA ALA A 176 18.92 -5.34 2.80
C ALA A 176 20.34 -5.77 2.37
N GLY A 177 21.17 -6.09 3.35
CA GLY A 177 22.57 -6.47 3.15
C GLY A 177 23.54 -5.31 2.92
N ASN A 178 23.06 -4.09 2.76
CA ASN A 178 23.93 -2.90 2.70
C ASN A 178 24.16 -2.33 4.10
N LYS A 179 25.32 -2.61 4.68
CA LYS A 179 25.67 -2.19 6.05
C LYS A 179 25.52 -0.68 6.31
N SER A 180 25.72 0.16 5.29
CA SER A 180 25.58 1.62 5.42
C SER A 180 24.12 2.09 5.54
N LEU A 181 23.16 1.23 5.17
CA LEU A 181 21.71 1.49 5.20
C LEU A 181 21.00 0.74 6.33
N MET A 182 21.72 -0.10 7.07
CA MET A 182 21.17 -0.87 8.19
C MET A 182 21.65 -0.29 9.52
N GLN A 183 20.88 -0.55 10.58
CA GLN A 183 21.29 -0.30 11.96
C GLN A 183 22.35 -1.34 12.39
N GLN A 184 22.90 -1.20 13.59
CA GLN A 184 23.95 -2.10 14.10
C GLN A 184 23.53 -3.57 14.13
N ASP A 185 22.22 -3.82 14.32
CA ASP A 185 21.65 -5.16 14.36
C ASP A 185 21.59 -5.86 12.99
N GLN A 186 21.85 -5.16 11.90
CA GLN A 186 21.79 -5.65 10.50
C GLN A 186 20.42 -6.21 10.09
N ILE A 187 19.37 -5.91 10.86
CA ILE A 187 17.98 -6.31 10.63
C ILE A 187 17.15 -5.10 10.23
N HIS A 188 17.30 -3.99 10.97
CA HIS A 188 16.48 -2.80 10.78
C HIS A 188 17.18 -1.77 9.87
N PRO A 189 16.47 -1.22 8.88
CA PRO A 189 16.97 -0.10 8.09
C PRO A 189 17.20 1.15 8.95
N ASN A 190 18.24 1.89 8.65
CA ASN A 190 18.50 3.18 9.31
C ASN A 190 17.80 4.34 8.57
N THR A 191 18.01 5.58 9.03
CA THR A 191 17.38 6.78 8.45
C THR A 191 17.73 7.02 6.98
N LYS A 192 18.95 6.65 6.54
CA LYS A 192 19.37 6.79 5.12
C LYS A 192 18.60 5.89 4.18
N ALA A 193 18.12 4.75 4.67
CA ALA A 193 17.37 3.77 3.89
C ALA A 193 15.91 4.21 3.62
N GLN A 194 15.34 5.10 4.42
CA GLN A 194 13.90 5.36 4.42
C GLN A 194 13.36 5.92 3.10
N THR A 195 14.14 6.77 2.42
CA THR A 195 13.77 7.27 1.09
C THR A 195 13.80 6.15 0.04
N ILE A 196 14.72 5.18 0.15
CA ILE A 196 14.77 4.03 -0.75
C ILE A 196 13.54 3.14 -0.54
N LEU A 197 13.18 2.84 0.72
CA LEU A 197 11.98 2.09 1.07
C LEU A 197 10.72 2.77 0.52
N LEU A 198 10.61 4.09 0.70
CA LEU A 198 9.53 4.87 0.12
C LEU A 198 9.49 4.75 -1.40
N ASN A 199 10.63 4.84 -2.08
CA ASN A 199 10.70 4.73 -3.54
C ASN A 199 10.29 3.34 -4.04
N ASN A 200 10.62 2.29 -3.28
CA ASN A 200 10.15 0.93 -3.58
C ASN A 200 8.63 0.80 -3.41
N ALA A 201 8.07 1.35 -2.33
CA ALA A 201 6.67 1.23 -1.96
C ALA A 201 5.73 2.10 -2.82
N TYR A 202 6.14 3.34 -3.11
CA TYR A 202 5.28 4.38 -3.67
C TYR A 202 4.57 4.00 -4.98
N PRO A 203 5.22 3.38 -5.99
CA PRO A 203 4.55 3.00 -7.23
C PRO A 203 3.37 2.04 -7.02
N TYR A 204 3.51 1.11 -6.08
CA TYR A 204 2.48 0.12 -5.76
C TYR A 204 1.30 0.73 -5.01
N ILE A 205 1.57 1.64 -4.06
CA ILE A 205 0.54 2.38 -3.32
C ILE A 205 -0.17 3.35 -4.26
N LYS A 206 0.57 4.16 -5.03
CA LYS A 206 0.00 5.08 -6.02
C LYS A 206 -0.90 4.36 -7.01
N GLY A 207 -0.49 3.19 -7.49
CA GLY A 207 -1.30 2.41 -8.41
C GLY A 207 -2.57 1.81 -7.77
N ALA A 208 -2.78 1.91 -6.44
CA ALA A 208 -3.99 1.48 -5.74
C ALA A 208 -4.92 2.66 -5.39
N LEU A 209 -4.47 3.92 -5.55
CA LEU A 209 -5.27 5.14 -5.42
C LEU A 209 -6.29 5.24 -6.54
#